data_110c0f945f05f03499fd407c624ed56a
#
_entry.id   110c0f945f05f03499fd407c624ed56a
#
_cell.length_a   1.000
_cell.length_b   1.000
_cell.length_c   1.000
_cell.angle_alpha   90.00
_cell.angle_beta   90.00
_cell.angle_gamma   90.00
#
_symmetry.space_group_name_H-M   'P 1'
#
loop_
_entity.id
_entity.type
_entity.pdbx_description
1 polymer ?
#
loop_
_entity_poly.entity_id
_entity_poly.type
_entity_poly.pdbx_seq_one_letter_code
_entity_poly.pdbx_strand_id
1 'polypeptide(L)'
;MQEDSPDYIDVPLSEASFVKGAETPANLVVRVYPKKTTYAPSPDALLEHAGKPSLFFLTRVDEGPIGIYLTHSLDALQDASPARMESVKAEVRRQQALSASPPSNVALLHFNEVRDLLAKLPQATPEKQQAVFQKLEGLGRDGVPAIIALMDDRTPLAHPHISLVNHAPDAFEGLRHYGPELVVDALDAILNQITGFGGSVINSGSERERQSAVSAWRVYAADMKCS
;
A
#
# COMPACT_ATOMS: atom_id res chain seq x y z
N MET A 1 5.46 40.00 12.87
CA MET A 1 4.46 38.98 12.62
C MET A 1 4.94 38.22 11.39
N GLN A 2 5.48 37.02 11.57
CA GLN A 2 5.78 36.11 10.46
C GLN A 2 4.42 35.59 10.03
N GLU A 3 3.96 35.89 8.82
CA GLU A 3 2.84 35.21 8.20
C GLU A 3 3.24 33.74 8.10
N ASP A 4 2.55 32.88 8.83
CA ASP A 4 2.67 31.44 8.69
C ASP A 4 2.28 31.11 7.23
N SER A 5 3.27 30.83 6.39
CA SER A 5 3.02 30.25 5.06
C SER A 5 2.25 28.97 5.29
N PRO A 6 1.15 28.71 4.56
CA PRO A 6 0.40 27.48 4.71
C PRO A 6 1.32 26.28 4.52
N ASP A 7 1.14 25.27 5.36
CA ASP A 7 1.95 24.04 5.30
C ASP A 7 1.77 23.29 3.97
N TYR A 8 0.76 23.65 3.20
CA TYR A 8 0.43 23.04 1.90
C TYR A 8 -0.30 24.02 0.96
N ILE A 9 -0.30 23.69 -0.33
CA ILE A 9 -1.05 24.37 -1.39
C ILE A 9 -1.98 23.36 -2.05
N ASP A 10 -3.27 23.70 -2.11
CA ASP A 10 -4.28 22.90 -2.79
C ASP A 10 -4.47 23.37 -4.23
N VAL A 11 -4.16 22.50 -5.19
CA VAL A 11 -4.22 22.77 -6.64
C VAL A 11 -5.43 22.05 -7.23
N PRO A 12 -6.48 22.76 -7.66
CA PRO A 12 -7.61 22.14 -8.31
C PRO A 12 -7.22 21.61 -9.69
N LEU A 13 -7.66 20.39 -10.03
CA LEU A 13 -7.52 19.82 -11.36
C LEU A 13 -8.83 19.93 -12.12
N SER A 14 -8.79 20.46 -13.35
CA SER A 14 -9.89 20.47 -14.29
C SER A 14 -9.82 19.29 -15.25
N GLU A 15 -10.97 18.87 -15.79
CA GLU A 15 -11.07 17.81 -16.81
C GLU A 15 -10.38 16.49 -16.43
N ALA A 16 -10.31 16.20 -15.12
CA ALA A 16 -9.67 15.00 -14.63
C ALA A 16 -10.53 13.75 -14.88
N SER A 17 -9.88 12.65 -15.25
CA SER A 17 -10.52 11.34 -15.32
C SER A 17 -9.62 10.27 -14.71
N PHE A 18 -10.21 9.27 -14.05
CA PHE A 18 -9.44 8.16 -13.48
C PHE A 18 -9.19 7.06 -14.48
N VAL A 19 -7.95 6.60 -14.57
CA VAL A 19 -7.58 5.36 -15.25
C VAL A 19 -7.68 4.16 -14.29
N LYS A 20 -7.39 4.40 -13.00
CA LYS A 20 -7.53 3.42 -11.90
C LYS A 20 -8.11 4.14 -10.68
N GLY A 21 -9.01 3.48 -9.95
CA GLY A 21 -9.61 4.00 -8.73
C GLY A 21 -11.12 4.05 -8.81
N ALA A 22 -11.73 4.65 -7.79
CA ALA A 22 -13.17 4.88 -7.73
C ALA A 22 -13.59 6.06 -8.63
N GLU A 23 -14.90 6.38 -8.62
CA GLU A 23 -15.47 7.48 -9.38
C GLU A 23 -14.73 8.81 -9.15
N THR A 24 -14.58 9.57 -10.23
CA THR A 24 -13.96 10.90 -10.18
C THR A 24 -14.82 11.83 -9.32
N PRO A 25 -14.31 12.40 -8.22
CA PRO A 25 -15.06 13.41 -7.47
C PRO A 25 -15.30 14.63 -8.35
N ALA A 26 -16.41 15.33 -8.12
CA ALA A 26 -16.76 16.54 -8.86
C ALA A 26 -15.67 17.63 -8.74
N ASN A 27 -14.98 17.66 -7.61
CA ASN A 27 -13.88 18.56 -7.32
C ASN A 27 -12.66 17.73 -6.90
N LEU A 28 -11.65 17.66 -7.75
CA LEU A 28 -10.42 16.97 -7.46
C LEU A 28 -9.33 18.01 -7.17
N VAL A 29 -8.66 17.85 -6.03
CA VAL A 29 -7.59 18.75 -5.57
C VAL A 29 -6.34 17.93 -5.31
N VAL A 30 -5.22 18.36 -5.86
CA VAL A 30 -3.90 17.83 -5.51
C VAL A 30 -3.26 18.74 -4.47
N ARG A 31 -2.95 18.17 -3.33
CA ARG A 31 -2.27 18.88 -2.25
C ARG A 31 -0.77 18.72 -2.40
N VAL A 32 -0.05 19.81 -2.39
CA VAL A 32 1.41 19.86 -2.53
C VAL A 32 2.04 20.70 -1.42
N TYR A 33 3.27 20.40 -1.10
CA TYR A 33 4.02 21.18 -0.13
C TYR A 33 4.71 22.38 -0.81
N PRO A 34 4.64 23.59 -0.24
CA PRO A 34 5.23 24.80 -0.84
C PRO A 34 6.75 24.74 -0.92
N LYS A 35 7.38 23.95 -0.06
CA LYS A 35 8.84 23.75 -0.07
C LYS A 35 9.20 22.52 -0.89
N LYS A 36 10.29 22.62 -1.65
CA LYS A 36 10.84 21.49 -2.40
C LYS A 36 11.12 20.33 -1.44
N THR A 37 10.56 19.16 -1.76
CA THR A 37 10.79 17.92 -1.05
C THR A 37 11.54 16.92 -1.92
N THR A 38 12.06 15.84 -1.33
CA THR A 38 12.72 14.75 -2.05
C THR A 38 11.76 13.63 -2.44
N TYR A 39 10.50 13.72 -2.05
CA TYR A 39 9.51 12.65 -2.19
C TYR A 39 8.20 13.08 -2.87
N ALA A 40 8.06 14.34 -3.26
CA ALA A 40 6.87 14.82 -3.96
C ALA A 40 7.23 15.92 -4.99
N PRO A 41 6.48 16.07 -6.09
CA PRO A 41 6.65 17.15 -7.04
C PRO A 41 6.52 18.51 -6.36
N SER A 42 7.34 19.46 -6.80
CA SER A 42 7.26 20.86 -6.35
C SER A 42 6.10 21.59 -7.03
N PRO A 43 5.65 22.73 -6.48
CA PRO A 43 4.69 23.60 -7.16
C PRO A 43 5.16 24.03 -8.57
N ASP A 44 6.47 24.27 -8.76
CA ASP A 44 7.03 24.63 -10.06
C ASP A 44 6.87 23.49 -11.08
N ALA A 45 7.10 22.23 -10.67
CA ALA A 45 6.87 21.07 -11.52
C ALA A 45 5.39 20.96 -11.96
N LEU A 46 4.44 21.29 -11.08
CA LEU A 46 3.02 21.37 -11.46
C LEU A 46 2.76 22.48 -12.47
N LEU A 47 3.38 23.65 -12.32
CA LEU A 47 3.23 24.76 -13.24
C LEU A 47 3.77 24.45 -14.63
N GLU A 48 4.84 23.66 -14.75
CA GLU A 48 5.37 23.18 -16.04
C GLU A 48 4.36 22.31 -16.81
N HIS A 49 3.45 21.67 -16.09
CA HIS A 49 2.37 20.84 -16.64
C HIS A 49 1.04 21.59 -16.82
N ALA A 50 0.95 22.85 -16.41
CA ALA A 50 -0.28 23.63 -16.54
C ALA A 50 -0.73 23.75 -18.00
N GLY A 51 -2.00 23.48 -18.27
CA GLY A 51 -2.58 23.51 -19.62
C GLY A 51 -2.15 22.38 -20.55
N LYS A 52 -1.42 21.37 -20.05
CA LYS A 52 -1.02 20.18 -20.80
C LYS A 52 -1.71 18.93 -20.27
N PRO A 53 -2.07 17.96 -21.15
CA PRO A 53 -2.51 16.65 -20.69
C PRO A 53 -1.41 15.99 -19.84
N SER A 54 -1.73 15.67 -18.60
CA SER A 54 -0.77 15.13 -17.65
C SER A 54 -1.32 13.92 -16.93
N LEU A 55 -0.44 12.98 -16.60
CA LEU A 55 -0.75 11.77 -15.86
C LEU A 55 -0.29 11.93 -14.42
N PHE A 56 -1.21 11.76 -13.47
CA PHE A 56 -0.94 11.84 -12.05
C PHE A 56 -1.09 10.48 -11.39
N PHE A 57 -0.11 10.12 -10.55
CA PHE A 57 -0.19 8.99 -9.64
C PHE A 57 -0.46 9.53 -8.23
N LEU A 58 -1.70 9.35 -7.76
CA LEU A 58 -2.22 10.02 -6.58
C LEU A 58 -2.73 9.01 -5.55
N THR A 59 -2.56 9.34 -4.28
CA THR A 59 -3.20 8.66 -3.16
C THR A 59 -4.25 9.59 -2.56
N ARG A 60 -5.49 9.11 -2.42
CA ARG A 60 -6.55 9.85 -1.74
C ARG A 60 -6.33 9.84 -0.23
N VAL A 61 -6.41 11.01 0.40
CA VAL A 61 -6.13 11.17 1.84
C VAL A 61 -7.33 11.61 2.66
N ASP A 62 -8.48 11.84 2.01
CA ASP A 62 -9.72 12.18 2.70
C ASP A 62 -10.91 11.38 2.15
N GLU A 63 -12.01 11.34 2.91
CA GLU A 63 -13.28 10.72 2.52
C GLU A 63 -14.37 11.77 2.23
N GLY A 64 -14.00 13.05 2.23
CA GLY A 64 -14.91 14.17 1.99
C GLY A 64 -15.40 14.25 0.55
N PRO A 65 -16.38 15.15 0.28
CA PRO A 65 -16.92 15.39 -1.07
C PRO A 65 -15.90 16.03 -2.02
N ILE A 66 -14.88 16.70 -1.47
CA ILE A 66 -13.72 17.20 -2.20
C ILE A 66 -12.65 16.13 -2.13
N GLY A 67 -12.32 15.51 -3.25
CA GLY A 67 -11.23 14.53 -3.27
C GLY A 67 -9.89 15.22 -3.09
N ILE A 68 -9.28 15.11 -1.90
CA ILE A 68 -7.92 15.58 -1.65
C ILE A 68 -6.95 14.44 -1.87
N TYR A 69 -5.94 14.68 -2.70
CA TYR A 69 -4.95 13.69 -3.11
C TYR A 69 -3.54 14.18 -2.86
N LEU A 70 -2.68 13.27 -2.44
CA LEU A 70 -1.24 13.48 -2.29
C LEU A 70 -0.45 12.69 -3.33
N THR A 71 0.72 13.20 -3.67
CA THR A 71 1.76 12.48 -4.40
C THR A 71 2.82 11.99 -3.41
N HIS A 72 3.35 10.80 -3.63
CA HIS A 72 4.41 10.22 -2.78
C HIS A 72 5.66 9.86 -3.58
N SER A 73 5.83 10.42 -4.77
CA SER A 73 6.99 10.22 -5.62
C SER A 73 7.23 11.43 -6.50
N LEU A 74 8.48 11.73 -6.79
CA LEU A 74 8.85 12.75 -7.77
C LEU A 74 8.34 12.40 -9.18
N ASP A 75 8.20 11.10 -9.49
CA ASP A 75 7.67 10.58 -10.75
C ASP A 75 6.15 10.51 -10.80
N ALA A 76 5.47 11.00 -9.76
CA ALA A 76 4.01 10.97 -9.68
C ALA A 76 3.30 11.88 -10.69
N LEU A 77 4.05 12.76 -11.36
CA LEU A 77 3.56 13.65 -12.40
C LEU A 77 4.36 13.42 -13.70
N GLN A 78 3.66 13.09 -14.77
CA GLN A 78 4.26 12.76 -16.07
C GLN A 78 3.43 13.28 -17.22
N ASP A 79 4.06 13.48 -18.39
CA ASP A 79 3.34 13.81 -19.62
C ASP A 79 2.42 12.67 -20.06
N ALA A 80 1.17 12.96 -20.38
CA ALA A 80 0.20 12.01 -20.88
C ALA A 80 0.34 11.75 -22.39
N SER A 81 1.50 11.28 -22.85
CA SER A 81 1.64 10.85 -24.25
C SER A 81 0.74 9.64 -24.55
N PRO A 82 0.24 9.48 -25.78
CA PRO A 82 -0.60 8.33 -26.14
C PRO A 82 0.03 6.98 -25.81
N ALA A 83 1.32 6.81 -26.08
CA ALA A 83 2.04 5.57 -25.79
C ALA A 83 2.10 5.30 -24.28
N ARG A 84 2.36 6.31 -23.46
CA ARG A 84 2.39 6.19 -22.00
C ARG A 84 1.00 5.87 -21.44
N MET A 85 -0.03 6.53 -21.93
CA MET A 85 -1.41 6.26 -21.53
C MET A 85 -1.82 4.81 -21.83
N GLU A 86 -1.46 4.27 -22.99
CA GLU A 86 -1.75 2.87 -23.31
C GLU A 86 -0.95 1.90 -22.42
N SER A 87 0.32 2.19 -22.11
CA SER A 87 1.11 1.40 -21.16
C SER A 87 0.47 1.38 -19.76
N VAL A 88 0.04 2.55 -19.25
CA VAL A 88 -0.62 2.64 -17.94
C VAL A 88 -1.95 1.89 -17.93
N LYS A 89 -2.78 2.04 -18.96
CA LYS A 89 -4.04 1.30 -19.09
C LYS A 89 -3.81 -0.22 -19.16
N ALA A 90 -2.77 -0.66 -19.88
CA ALA A 90 -2.42 -2.08 -19.96
C ALA A 90 -2.01 -2.62 -18.59
N GLU A 91 -1.18 -1.87 -17.85
CA GLU A 91 -0.77 -2.25 -16.50
C GLU A 91 -1.95 -2.25 -15.51
N VAL A 92 -2.85 -1.27 -15.57
CA VAL A 92 -4.07 -1.28 -14.75
C VAL A 92 -4.94 -2.51 -15.03
N ARG A 93 -5.14 -2.87 -16.32
CA ARG A 93 -5.86 -4.10 -16.67
C ARG A 93 -5.17 -5.35 -16.11
N ARG A 94 -3.84 -5.43 -16.22
CA ARG A 94 -3.05 -6.54 -15.65
C ARG A 94 -3.27 -6.65 -14.13
N GLN A 95 -3.15 -5.55 -13.41
CA GLN A 95 -3.34 -5.51 -11.96
C GLN A 95 -4.77 -5.91 -11.55
N GLN A 96 -5.78 -5.44 -12.27
CA GLN A 96 -7.17 -5.81 -12.04
C GLN A 96 -7.40 -7.32 -12.23
N ALA A 97 -6.83 -7.90 -13.28
CA ALA A 97 -6.93 -9.35 -13.53
C ALA A 97 -6.25 -10.16 -12.41
N LEU A 98 -5.07 -9.75 -11.95
CA LEU A 98 -4.36 -10.40 -10.84
C LEU A 98 -5.12 -10.27 -9.52
N SER A 99 -5.73 -9.12 -9.26
CA SER A 99 -6.52 -8.88 -8.05
C SER A 99 -7.79 -9.73 -8.00
N ALA A 100 -8.42 -9.96 -9.16
CA ALA A 100 -9.65 -10.76 -9.29
C ALA A 100 -9.39 -12.27 -9.18
N SER A 101 -8.16 -12.72 -9.41
CA SER A 101 -7.81 -14.14 -9.43
C SER A 101 -6.89 -14.46 -8.24
N PRO A 102 -7.42 -14.98 -7.11
CA PRO A 102 -6.58 -15.41 -6.02
C PRO A 102 -5.58 -16.47 -6.52
N PRO A 103 -4.33 -16.45 -6.03
CA PRO A 103 -3.33 -17.42 -6.44
C PRO A 103 -3.82 -18.84 -6.14
N SER A 104 -3.60 -19.76 -7.09
CA SER A 104 -3.89 -21.18 -6.90
C SER A 104 -3.05 -21.74 -5.74
N ASN A 105 -3.69 -22.26 -4.72
CA ASN A 105 -3.08 -22.58 -3.41
C ASN A 105 -2.37 -23.93 -3.35
N VAL A 106 -2.60 -24.80 -4.34
CA VAL A 106 -2.35 -26.26 -4.22
C VAL A 106 -0.88 -26.65 -4.22
N ALA A 107 0.05 -25.74 -4.54
CA ALA A 107 1.47 -26.07 -4.65
C ALA A 107 2.42 -24.99 -4.08
N LEU A 108 1.89 -24.07 -3.25
CA LEU A 108 2.78 -23.05 -2.65
C LEU A 108 3.57 -23.63 -1.48
N LEU A 109 4.88 -23.41 -1.51
CA LEU A 109 5.76 -23.73 -0.39
C LEU A 109 5.20 -23.05 0.89
N HIS A 110 5.23 -23.74 2.03
CA HIS A 110 4.72 -23.28 3.32
C HIS A 110 3.21 -23.00 3.42
N PHE A 111 2.38 -23.23 2.38
CA PHE A 111 0.95 -22.89 2.44
C PHE A 111 0.22 -23.52 3.63
N ASN A 112 0.39 -24.82 3.84
CA ASN A 112 -0.23 -25.52 4.97
C ASN A 112 0.30 -25.02 6.32
N GLU A 113 1.59 -24.75 6.42
CA GLU A 113 2.23 -24.21 7.62
C GLU A 113 1.65 -22.82 7.98
N VAL A 114 1.58 -21.91 7.02
CA VAL A 114 0.99 -20.58 7.22
C VAL A 114 -0.47 -20.70 7.65
N ARG A 115 -1.28 -21.48 6.94
CA ARG A 115 -2.69 -21.73 7.29
C ARG A 115 -2.84 -22.25 8.73
N ASP A 116 -2.02 -23.23 9.13
CA ASP A 116 -2.08 -23.85 10.46
C ASP A 116 -1.57 -22.90 11.57
N LEU A 117 -0.70 -21.94 11.22
CA LEU A 117 -0.30 -20.85 12.11
C LEU A 117 -1.44 -19.84 12.30
N LEU A 118 -2.08 -19.41 11.22
CA LEU A 118 -3.20 -18.46 11.29
C LEU A 118 -4.39 -19.03 12.07
N ALA A 119 -4.70 -20.31 11.91
CA ALA A 119 -5.78 -20.96 12.65
C ALA A 119 -5.64 -20.90 14.18
N LYS A 120 -4.45 -20.58 14.70
CA LYS A 120 -4.18 -20.46 16.15
C LYS A 120 -4.47 -19.07 16.70
N LEU A 121 -4.58 -18.04 15.84
CA LEU A 121 -4.67 -16.64 16.26
C LEU A 121 -5.94 -16.27 17.04
N PRO A 122 -7.16 -16.76 16.68
CA PRO A 122 -8.40 -16.30 17.31
C PRO A 122 -8.48 -16.52 18.83
N GLN A 123 -7.74 -17.50 19.35
CA GLN A 123 -7.74 -17.87 20.78
C GLN A 123 -6.34 -17.78 21.40
N ALA A 124 -5.40 -17.12 20.74
CA ALA A 124 -4.04 -17.03 21.24
C ALA A 124 -3.95 -16.01 22.39
N THR A 125 -3.12 -16.33 23.40
CA THR A 125 -2.65 -15.30 24.34
C THR A 125 -1.69 -14.32 23.61
N PRO A 126 -1.41 -13.12 24.16
CA PRO A 126 -0.49 -12.18 23.53
C PRO A 126 0.85 -12.83 23.13
N GLU A 127 1.43 -13.62 24.02
CA GLU A 127 2.73 -14.28 23.79
C GLU A 127 2.63 -15.34 22.68
N LYS A 128 1.53 -16.10 22.65
CA LYS A 128 1.30 -17.10 21.59
C LYS A 128 1.04 -16.44 20.25
N GLN A 129 0.27 -15.35 20.22
CA GLN A 129 0.01 -14.57 19.03
C GLN A 129 1.32 -14.01 18.48
N GLN A 130 2.15 -13.38 19.33
CA GLN A 130 3.46 -12.88 18.95
C GLN A 130 4.39 -13.99 18.42
N ALA A 131 4.38 -15.17 19.04
CA ALA A 131 5.16 -16.31 18.56
C ALA A 131 4.70 -16.82 17.19
N VAL A 132 3.42 -16.73 16.85
CA VAL A 132 2.90 -17.02 15.50
C VAL A 132 3.46 -16.02 14.50
N PHE A 133 3.43 -14.72 14.80
CA PHE A 133 3.94 -13.67 13.91
C PHE A 133 5.44 -13.81 13.66
N GLN A 134 6.23 -14.11 14.69
CA GLN A 134 7.66 -14.38 14.55
C GLN A 134 7.95 -15.60 13.66
N LYS A 135 7.12 -16.64 13.74
CA LYS A 135 7.25 -17.81 12.86
C LYS A 135 6.94 -17.46 11.40
N LEU A 136 5.89 -16.67 11.16
CA LEU A 136 5.53 -16.21 9.82
C LEU A 136 6.64 -15.34 9.23
N GLU A 137 7.20 -14.39 10.01
CA GLU A 137 8.35 -13.58 9.61
C GLU A 137 9.58 -14.47 9.32
N GLY A 138 9.83 -15.47 10.16
CA GLY A 138 10.94 -16.41 10.02
C GLY A 138 10.89 -17.30 8.78
N LEU A 139 9.75 -17.41 8.08
CA LEU A 139 9.67 -18.09 6.78
C LEU A 139 10.43 -17.33 5.68
N GLY A 140 10.69 -16.03 5.89
CA GLY A 140 11.42 -15.22 4.95
C GLY A 140 10.76 -15.16 3.57
N ARG A 141 11.56 -14.94 2.54
CA ARG A 141 11.07 -14.79 1.16
C ARG A 141 10.32 -16.01 0.64
N ASP A 142 10.67 -17.20 1.09
CA ASP A 142 10.02 -18.44 0.65
C ASP A 142 8.56 -18.53 1.13
N GLY A 143 8.24 -17.93 2.28
CA GLY A 143 6.89 -17.86 2.82
C GLY A 143 5.99 -16.81 2.16
N VAL A 144 6.56 -15.82 1.46
CA VAL A 144 5.81 -14.68 0.89
C VAL A 144 4.62 -15.11 0.03
N PRO A 145 4.76 -16.04 -0.96
CA PRO A 145 3.61 -16.43 -1.78
C PRO A 145 2.48 -17.10 -0.98
N ALA A 146 2.82 -17.88 0.04
CA ALA A 146 1.84 -18.54 0.90
C ALA A 146 1.10 -17.55 1.80
N ILE A 147 1.81 -16.57 2.36
CA ILE A 147 1.23 -15.50 3.17
C ILE A 147 0.27 -14.67 2.30
N ILE A 148 0.67 -14.27 1.11
CA ILE A 148 -0.18 -13.50 0.18
C ILE A 148 -1.43 -14.27 -0.22
N ALA A 149 -1.35 -15.58 -0.41
CA ALA A 149 -2.49 -16.41 -0.75
C ALA A 149 -3.57 -16.46 0.35
N LEU A 150 -3.22 -16.12 1.59
CA LEU A 150 -4.10 -16.13 2.77
C LEU A 150 -4.48 -14.72 3.26
N MET A 151 -4.13 -13.67 2.52
CA MET A 151 -4.43 -12.28 2.90
C MET A 151 -5.92 -11.88 2.83
N ASP A 152 -6.79 -12.75 2.34
CA ASP A 152 -8.23 -12.48 2.40
C ASP A 152 -8.83 -12.73 3.79
N ASP A 153 -8.04 -13.19 4.76
CA ASP A 153 -8.49 -13.48 6.11
C ASP A 153 -8.86 -12.19 6.87
N ARG A 154 -10.14 -12.05 7.21
CA ARG A 154 -10.71 -10.94 7.98
C ARG A 154 -10.98 -11.29 9.42
N THR A 155 -10.41 -12.39 9.92
CA THR A 155 -10.56 -12.80 11.32
C THR A 155 -9.99 -11.72 12.24
N PRO A 156 -10.77 -11.25 13.24
CA PRO A 156 -10.25 -10.33 14.24
C PRO A 156 -9.12 -10.96 15.07
N LEU A 157 -8.10 -10.19 15.36
CA LEU A 157 -7.04 -10.59 16.27
C LEU A 157 -7.51 -10.49 17.73
N ALA A 158 -7.12 -11.47 18.54
CA ALA A 158 -7.42 -11.45 19.97
C ALA A 158 -6.73 -10.27 20.67
N HIS A 159 -5.56 -9.88 20.17
CA HIS A 159 -4.76 -8.76 20.70
C HIS A 159 -4.29 -7.89 19.53
N PRO A 160 -4.72 -6.61 19.43
CA PRO A 160 -4.38 -5.72 18.32
C PRO A 160 -2.95 -5.17 18.48
N HIS A 161 -1.97 -6.04 18.54
CA HIS A 161 -0.56 -5.68 18.69
C HIS A 161 0.35 -6.71 18.03
N ILE A 162 1.35 -6.23 17.32
CA ILE A 162 2.45 -7.02 16.76
C ILE A 162 3.77 -6.26 16.92
N SER A 163 4.82 -6.97 17.31
CA SER A 163 6.19 -6.45 17.37
C SER A 163 7.07 -7.27 16.42
N LEU A 164 7.67 -6.60 15.44
CA LEU A 164 8.57 -7.20 14.47
C LEU A 164 9.98 -6.64 14.64
N VAL A 165 11.00 -7.42 14.29
CA VAL A 165 12.39 -6.96 14.38
C VAL A 165 12.62 -5.83 13.37
N ASN A 166 13.23 -4.74 13.81
CA ASN A 166 13.58 -3.65 12.92
C ASN A 166 14.93 -3.92 12.24
N HIS A 167 14.91 -4.32 11.00
CA HIS A 167 16.11 -4.63 10.21
C HIS A 167 16.74 -3.41 9.52
N ALA A 168 16.26 -2.19 9.76
CA ALA A 168 16.87 -1.00 9.16
C ALA A 168 18.30 -0.82 9.72
N PRO A 169 19.32 -0.54 8.87
CA PRO A 169 20.73 -0.46 9.29
C PRO A 169 21.00 0.56 10.40
N ASP A 170 20.25 1.68 10.39
CA ASP A 170 20.39 2.78 11.34
C ASP A 170 19.21 2.86 12.32
N ALA A 171 18.58 1.72 12.63
CA ALA A 171 17.43 1.68 13.49
C ALA A 171 17.77 2.10 14.92
N PHE A 172 17.14 3.16 15.41
CA PHE A 172 17.23 3.58 16.81
C PHE A 172 16.51 2.57 17.73
N GLU A 173 15.39 1.99 17.26
CA GLU A 173 14.64 0.98 18.00
C GLU A 173 14.80 -0.40 17.35
N GLY A 174 15.09 -1.41 18.18
CA GLY A 174 15.26 -2.80 17.72
C GLY A 174 13.98 -3.48 17.27
N LEU A 175 12.81 -2.92 17.60
CA LEU A 175 11.49 -3.44 17.23
C LEU A 175 10.65 -2.35 16.58
N ARG A 176 9.78 -2.78 15.64
CA ARG A 176 8.68 -1.99 15.10
C ARG A 176 7.37 -2.51 15.68
N HIS A 177 6.54 -1.59 16.15
CA HIS A 177 5.25 -1.89 16.76
C HIS A 177 4.12 -1.46 15.83
N TYR A 178 3.13 -2.35 15.64
CA TYR A 178 1.94 -2.09 14.83
C TYR A 178 0.70 -2.48 15.62
N GLY A 179 -0.43 -1.88 15.30
CA GLY A 179 -1.74 -2.14 15.89
C GLY A 179 -2.72 -2.78 14.91
N PRO A 180 -2.46 -4.00 14.40
CA PRO A 180 -3.38 -4.68 13.49
C PRO A 180 -4.66 -5.07 14.22
N GLU A 181 -5.82 -4.87 13.58
CA GLU A 181 -7.12 -5.32 14.10
C GLU A 181 -7.51 -6.69 13.55
N LEU A 182 -7.19 -6.95 12.30
CA LEU A 182 -7.50 -8.18 11.59
C LEU A 182 -6.23 -8.92 11.19
N VAL A 183 -6.37 -10.21 10.88
CA VAL A 183 -5.27 -11.04 10.37
C VAL A 183 -4.61 -10.42 9.16
N VAL A 184 -5.37 -9.90 8.20
CA VAL A 184 -4.83 -9.24 6.99
C VAL A 184 -3.89 -8.09 7.33
N ASP A 185 -4.18 -7.29 8.36
CA ASP A 185 -3.36 -6.15 8.79
C ASP A 185 -1.99 -6.63 9.31
N ALA A 186 -2.00 -7.72 10.09
CA ALA A 186 -0.77 -8.34 10.58
C ALA A 186 0.06 -8.98 9.45
N LEU A 187 -0.60 -9.64 8.49
CA LEU A 187 0.07 -10.21 7.32
C LEU A 187 0.71 -9.14 6.45
N ASP A 188 0.05 -7.99 6.27
CA ASP A 188 0.62 -6.85 5.56
C ASP A 188 1.89 -6.33 6.24
N ALA A 189 1.88 -6.16 7.57
CA ALA A 189 3.05 -5.74 8.33
C ALA A 189 4.22 -6.75 8.19
N ILE A 190 3.93 -8.05 8.29
CA ILE A 190 4.93 -9.12 8.14
C ILE A 190 5.51 -9.14 6.73
N LEU A 191 4.69 -9.02 5.69
CA LEU A 191 5.14 -8.98 4.30
C LEU A 191 6.02 -7.76 4.02
N ASN A 192 5.64 -6.58 4.52
CA ASN A 192 6.49 -5.38 4.44
C ASN A 192 7.85 -5.60 5.10
N GLN A 193 7.87 -6.27 6.26
CA GLN A 193 9.09 -6.56 6.99
C GLN A 193 10.00 -7.55 6.23
N ILE A 194 9.45 -8.64 5.69
CA ILE A 194 10.19 -9.67 4.94
C ILE A 194 10.75 -9.11 3.63
N THR A 195 9.97 -8.31 2.92
CA THR A 195 10.30 -7.91 1.54
C THR A 195 11.04 -6.59 1.46
N GLY A 196 10.94 -5.74 2.48
CA GLY A 196 11.38 -4.35 2.43
C GLY A 196 10.56 -3.51 1.45
N PHE A 197 9.41 -4.00 0.98
CA PHE A 197 8.52 -3.25 0.11
C PHE A 197 7.93 -2.08 0.89
N GLY A 198 8.35 -0.86 0.54
CA GLY A 198 8.11 0.37 1.31
C GLY A 198 6.68 0.93 1.24
N GLY A 199 5.65 0.09 1.18
CA GLY A 199 4.26 0.50 1.26
C GLY A 199 3.86 0.96 2.67
N SER A 200 2.75 1.70 2.78
CA SER A 200 2.14 1.99 4.08
C SER A 200 1.59 0.71 4.68
N VAL A 201 1.98 0.39 5.90
CA VAL A 201 1.42 -0.74 6.64
C VAL A 201 0.01 -0.36 7.12
N ILE A 202 -0.93 -1.28 6.97
CA ILE A 202 -2.29 -1.10 7.48
C ILE A 202 -2.25 -1.19 9.01
N ASN A 203 -2.64 -0.10 9.65
CA ASN A 203 -2.85 -0.03 11.09
C ASN A 203 -4.31 0.36 11.31
N SER A 204 -5.18 -0.58 11.64
CA SER A 204 -6.60 -0.32 11.84
C SER A 204 -7.28 0.37 10.63
N GLY A 205 -6.91 -0.06 9.43
CA GLY A 205 -7.36 0.55 8.19
C GLY A 205 -8.81 0.20 7.81
N SER A 206 -9.36 0.96 6.86
CA SER A 206 -10.64 0.66 6.24
C SER A 206 -10.58 -0.61 5.38
N GLU A 207 -11.73 -1.22 5.08
CA GLU A 207 -11.79 -2.37 4.18
C GLU A 207 -11.24 -2.04 2.77
N ARG A 208 -11.39 -0.80 2.31
CA ARG A 208 -10.82 -0.34 1.06
C ARG A 208 -9.29 -0.36 1.07
N GLU A 209 -8.67 0.04 2.16
CA GLU A 209 -7.20 -0.02 2.32
C GLU A 209 -6.73 -1.47 2.37
N ARG A 210 -7.44 -2.34 3.08
CA ARG A 210 -7.16 -3.78 3.12
C ARG A 210 -7.22 -4.41 1.73
N GLN A 211 -8.28 -4.13 0.96
CA GLN A 211 -8.41 -4.61 -0.42
C GLN A 211 -7.31 -4.07 -1.33
N SER A 212 -6.92 -2.81 -1.15
CA SER A 212 -5.82 -2.21 -1.89
C SER A 212 -4.48 -2.90 -1.60
N ALA A 213 -4.19 -3.18 -0.33
CA ALA A 213 -2.99 -3.90 0.08
C ALA A 213 -2.96 -5.34 -0.47
N VAL A 214 -4.07 -6.09 -0.34
CA VAL A 214 -4.19 -7.44 -0.91
C VAL A 214 -3.94 -7.43 -2.42
N SER A 215 -4.51 -6.45 -3.13
CA SER A 215 -4.29 -6.29 -4.57
C SER A 215 -2.83 -6.00 -4.91
N ALA A 216 -2.18 -5.12 -4.16
CA ALA A 216 -0.77 -4.79 -4.35
C ALA A 216 0.13 -6.01 -4.11
N TRP A 217 -0.11 -6.77 -3.05
CA TRP A 217 0.64 -7.98 -2.75
C TRP A 217 0.45 -9.09 -3.80
N ARG A 218 -0.75 -9.24 -4.38
CA ARG A 218 -0.98 -10.18 -5.49
C ARG A 218 -0.19 -9.80 -6.74
N VAL A 219 -0.09 -8.51 -7.05
CA VAL A 219 0.77 -8.02 -8.13
C VAL A 219 2.24 -8.34 -7.81
N TYR A 220 2.71 -8.04 -6.59
CA TYR A 220 4.05 -8.36 -6.14
C TYR A 220 4.39 -9.86 -6.29
N ALA A 221 3.48 -10.76 -5.86
CA ALA A 221 3.67 -12.19 -6.01
C ALA A 221 3.75 -12.66 -7.47
N ALA A 222 3.02 -12.00 -8.37
CA ALA A 222 3.09 -12.31 -9.81
C ALA A 222 4.44 -11.88 -10.40
N ASP A 223 4.98 -10.74 -9.96
CA ASP A 223 6.26 -10.22 -10.43
C ASP A 223 7.44 -11.03 -9.88
N MET A 224 7.34 -11.56 -8.64
CA MET A 224 8.35 -12.50 -8.09
C MET A 224 8.57 -13.75 -8.94
N LYS A 225 7.53 -14.23 -9.64
CA LYS A 225 7.63 -15.43 -10.50
C LYS A 225 8.34 -15.17 -11.82
N CYS A 226 8.54 -13.91 -12.17
CA CYS A 226 9.17 -13.48 -13.42
C CYS A 226 10.64 -13.12 -13.24
N SER A 227 11.14 -13.12 -11.99
CA SER A 227 12.53 -12.79 -11.62
C SER A 227 13.34 -14.06 -11.39
#